data_99239dee79fb97f5f5fb2df0d2172ff2
#
_entry.id   99239dee79fb97f5f5fb2df0d2172ff2
#
_cell.length_a   1.000
_cell.length_b   1.000
_cell.length_c   1.000
_cell.angle_alpha   90.00
_cell.angle_beta   90.00
_cell.angle_gamma   90.00
#
_symmetry.space_group_name_H-M   'P 1'
#
loop_
_entity.id
_entity.type
_entity.pdbx_description
1 polymer ?
#
loop_
_entity_poly.entity_id
_entity_poly.type
_entity_poly.pdbx_seq_one_letter_code
_entity_poly.pdbx_strand_id
1 'polypeptide(L)'
;MVNMAQLIPRGFLVSTVLFFLSACSDGNDSSNASIPGPYADEALWLCKPGIKLDRCLELDQTITYVYEDGSMAVFEHEPVVDAPFDCFYVYPTIDFRAEPGNMLDLSDDTPMLRPLYNQAARFTQLCNVYAPKYRQMSIGTYNLENVFDSEYFQLGYSDVEEAFNQYLLENPGRNFVLMGHSQGSHVLLQLLKIRIENDEVLRDRMISALIIGPLGRLEVPPGELSGGTFENIPLCSHATDTACIVAYDTIAAGEEGERPELLQPLPCVNPTLLGGEPSIAANTIFNRDEGIPFPEGVETNWIGYPGLYSAACEVDGFLGADTAPGRFTLLTPQLAQVFFGGSLHQVDYNLGMGDLLRIVETQAGNL
;
A
#
# COMPACT_ATOMS: atom_id res chain seq x y z
N MET A 1 -29.95 -83.59 -9.13
CA MET A 1 -31.15 -84.22 -9.64
C MET A 1 -31.76 -83.30 -10.65
N VAL A 2 -31.67 -83.72 -11.91
CA VAL A 2 -32.75 -83.80 -12.87
C VAL A 2 -33.36 -82.46 -13.29
N ASN A 3 -33.51 -82.07 -14.52
CA ASN A 3 -33.27 -82.51 -15.90
C ASN A 3 -33.73 -81.38 -16.83
N MET A 4 -33.03 -81.13 -17.92
CA MET A 4 -33.48 -81.10 -19.30
C MET A 4 -34.86 -80.43 -19.59
N ALA A 5 -35.08 -79.69 -20.65
CA ALA A 5 -34.68 -79.82 -22.04
C ALA A 5 -34.99 -78.53 -22.83
N GLN A 6 -34.16 -78.27 -23.79
CA GLN A 6 -34.33 -77.92 -25.20
C GLN A 6 -35.73 -77.44 -25.70
N LEU A 7 -35.66 -76.29 -26.47
CA LEU A 7 -36.15 -76.25 -27.87
C LEU A 7 -35.87 -74.88 -28.53
N ILE A 8 -35.13 -74.89 -29.61
CA ILE A 8 -35.04 -73.91 -30.70
C ILE A 8 -36.12 -74.35 -31.73
N PRO A 9 -36.76 -73.55 -32.61
CA PRO A 9 -36.18 -72.55 -33.49
C PRO A 9 -37.17 -71.40 -33.91
N ARG A 10 -36.66 -70.41 -34.55
CA ARG A 10 -37.06 -69.83 -35.86
C ARG A 10 -36.83 -68.36 -35.93
N GLY A 11 -36.06 -68.03 -36.93
CA GLY A 11 -35.57 -66.72 -37.28
C GLY A 11 -36.64 -65.72 -37.75
N PHE A 12 -36.31 -64.51 -37.57
CA PHE A 12 -36.86 -63.36 -38.30
C PHE A 12 -35.70 -62.45 -38.71
N LEU A 13 -35.58 -62.26 -40.00
CA LEU A 13 -34.78 -61.21 -40.61
C LEU A 13 -35.39 -59.84 -40.18
N VAL A 14 -34.60 -59.02 -39.58
CA VAL A 14 -34.91 -57.59 -39.44
C VAL A 14 -33.81 -56.77 -40.07
N SER A 15 -34.26 -56.09 -41.09
CA SER A 15 -33.51 -55.12 -41.92
C SER A 15 -32.88 -54.03 -41.07
N THR A 16 -31.53 -53.89 -41.14
CA THR A 16 -30.79 -52.84 -40.45
C THR A 16 -30.91 -51.58 -41.28
N VAL A 17 -31.71 -50.60 -40.79
CA VAL A 17 -31.68 -49.19 -41.26
C VAL A 17 -30.65 -48.51 -40.51
N LEU A 18 -29.50 -48.12 -41.14
CA LEU A 18 -28.51 -47.21 -40.60
C LEU A 18 -29.08 -45.80 -40.62
N PHE A 19 -29.41 -45.28 -39.44
CA PHE A 19 -29.57 -43.84 -39.24
C PHE A 19 -28.18 -43.24 -39.00
N PHE A 20 -27.70 -42.44 -39.93
CA PHE A 20 -26.61 -41.52 -39.71
C PHE A 20 -27.14 -40.38 -38.85
N LEU A 21 -26.84 -40.42 -37.58
CA LEU A 21 -26.97 -39.26 -36.71
C LEU A 21 -25.76 -38.35 -36.97
N SER A 22 -25.97 -37.28 -37.75
CA SER A 22 -25.08 -36.12 -37.77
C SER A 22 -25.10 -35.50 -36.37
N ALA A 23 -24.04 -35.74 -35.60
CA ALA A 23 -23.79 -34.97 -34.39
C ALA A 23 -23.33 -33.58 -34.83
N CYS A 24 -24.23 -32.59 -34.80
CA CYS A 24 -23.84 -31.18 -34.69
C CYS A 24 -23.21 -31.02 -33.31
N SER A 25 -21.90 -30.90 -33.28
CA SER A 25 -21.17 -30.41 -32.14
C SER A 25 -21.42 -28.89 -32.07
N ASP A 26 -22.47 -28.48 -31.37
CA ASP A 26 -22.58 -27.14 -30.89
C ASP A 26 -21.47 -26.96 -29.86
N GLY A 27 -20.35 -26.39 -30.31
CA GLY A 27 -19.32 -25.85 -29.46
C GLY A 27 -19.91 -24.67 -28.67
N ASN A 28 -20.44 -24.98 -27.50
CA ASN A 28 -20.78 -23.96 -26.52
C ASN A 28 -19.46 -23.44 -25.90
N ASP A 29 -18.75 -22.61 -26.62
CA ASP A 29 -17.78 -21.68 -26.02
C ASP A 29 -18.59 -20.69 -25.18
N SER A 30 -19.00 -21.15 -23.99
CA SER A 30 -19.35 -20.26 -22.91
C SER A 30 -18.03 -19.62 -22.47
N SER A 31 -17.62 -18.56 -23.16
CA SER A 31 -16.77 -17.56 -22.56
C SER A 31 -17.48 -17.12 -21.29
N ASN A 32 -17.02 -17.62 -20.13
CA ASN A 32 -17.32 -17.01 -18.84
C ASN A 32 -16.71 -15.61 -18.88
N ALA A 33 -17.38 -14.67 -19.50
CA ALA A 33 -17.11 -13.27 -19.28
C ALA A 33 -17.46 -13.04 -17.79
N SER A 34 -16.43 -13.00 -16.96
CA SER A 34 -16.57 -12.59 -15.56
C SER A 34 -17.29 -11.24 -15.55
N ILE A 35 -18.38 -11.15 -14.80
CA ILE A 35 -19.07 -9.86 -14.60
C ILE A 35 -18.04 -8.92 -14.02
N PRO A 36 -17.78 -7.74 -14.64
CA PRO A 36 -16.81 -6.80 -14.11
C PRO A 36 -17.19 -6.42 -12.67
N GLY A 37 -16.21 -6.43 -11.76
CA GLY A 37 -16.42 -5.95 -10.41
C GLY A 37 -16.67 -4.44 -10.37
N PRO A 38 -17.08 -3.87 -9.23
CA PRO A 38 -17.37 -2.44 -9.09
C PRO A 38 -16.17 -1.56 -9.50
N TYR A 39 -14.94 -1.99 -9.26
CA TYR A 39 -13.72 -1.28 -9.62
C TYR A 39 -13.32 -1.34 -11.11
N ALA A 40 -14.18 -1.90 -11.96
CA ALA A 40 -14.13 -1.62 -13.40
C ALA A 40 -14.59 -0.19 -13.72
N ASP A 41 -15.33 0.47 -12.80
CA ASP A 41 -15.72 1.87 -12.90
C ASP A 41 -14.53 2.78 -12.55
N GLU A 42 -14.10 3.58 -13.52
CA GLU A 42 -13.00 4.56 -13.36
C GLU A 42 -13.29 5.59 -12.25
N ALA A 43 -14.56 5.89 -11.96
CA ALA A 43 -14.95 6.84 -10.92
C ALA A 43 -14.57 6.39 -9.51
N LEU A 44 -14.27 5.09 -9.30
CA LEU A 44 -13.82 4.55 -8.04
C LEU A 44 -12.29 4.58 -7.86
N TRP A 45 -11.58 5.25 -8.75
CA TRP A 45 -10.13 5.44 -8.65
C TRP A 45 -9.79 6.92 -8.51
N LEU A 46 -8.83 7.21 -7.64
CA LEU A 46 -8.16 8.51 -7.58
C LEU A 46 -7.05 8.58 -8.63
N CYS A 47 -6.27 7.51 -8.73
CA CYS A 47 -5.20 7.34 -9.71
C CYS A 47 -5.30 5.96 -10.33
N LYS A 48 -5.19 5.91 -11.65
CA LYS A 48 -5.08 4.70 -12.45
C LYS A 48 -4.64 5.11 -13.86
N PRO A 49 -3.66 4.46 -14.47
CA PRO A 49 -3.23 4.80 -15.82
C PRO A 49 -4.39 4.77 -16.83
N GLY A 50 -4.51 5.83 -17.60
CA GLY A 50 -5.47 5.91 -18.71
C GLY A 50 -6.89 6.38 -18.35
N ILE A 51 -7.22 6.58 -17.07
CA ILE A 51 -8.50 7.18 -16.69
C ILE A 51 -8.52 8.68 -17.03
N LYS A 52 -9.72 9.21 -17.25
CA LYS A 52 -9.90 10.60 -17.65
C LYS A 52 -9.41 11.61 -16.61
N LEU A 53 -9.54 11.29 -15.33
CA LEU A 53 -9.21 12.16 -14.20
C LEU A 53 -8.26 11.42 -13.27
N ASP A 54 -6.98 11.40 -13.63
CA ASP A 54 -5.91 10.82 -12.80
C ASP A 54 -5.36 11.88 -11.87
N ARG A 55 -5.77 11.83 -10.59
CA ARG A 55 -5.38 12.82 -9.57
C ARG A 55 -3.88 12.83 -9.28
N CYS A 56 -3.18 11.73 -9.49
CA CYS A 56 -1.74 11.68 -9.30
C CYS A 56 -0.96 12.52 -10.31
N LEU A 57 -1.55 12.82 -11.46
CA LEU A 57 -0.92 13.56 -12.55
C LEU A 57 -1.36 15.04 -12.63
N GLU A 58 -2.37 15.45 -11.84
CA GLU A 58 -2.91 16.81 -11.91
C GLU A 58 -2.09 17.83 -11.11
N LEU A 59 -1.34 17.40 -10.09
CA LEU A 59 -0.59 18.29 -9.22
C LEU A 59 0.80 18.56 -9.76
N ASP A 60 1.17 19.83 -9.83
CA ASP A 60 2.58 20.21 -10.02
C ASP A 60 3.37 19.83 -8.75
N GLN A 61 4.24 18.84 -8.89
CA GLN A 61 5.10 18.33 -7.84
C GLN A 61 6.55 18.81 -7.98
N THR A 62 6.77 19.89 -8.74
CA THR A 62 8.08 20.58 -8.77
C THR A 62 8.53 20.92 -7.36
N ILE A 63 9.75 20.57 -7.03
CA ILE A 63 10.29 20.62 -5.67
C ILE A 63 11.54 21.50 -5.60
N THR A 64 11.67 22.28 -4.55
CA THR A 64 12.92 22.93 -4.19
C THR A 64 13.61 22.15 -3.08
N TYR A 65 14.81 21.63 -3.35
CA TYR A 65 15.67 21.07 -2.31
C TYR A 65 16.49 22.18 -1.65
N VAL A 66 16.50 22.17 -0.32
CA VAL A 66 17.32 23.07 0.51
C VAL A 66 18.39 22.24 1.21
N TYR A 67 19.63 22.48 0.84
CA TYR A 67 20.79 21.74 1.35
C TYR A 67 21.32 22.36 2.66
N GLU A 68 22.22 21.62 3.31
CA GLU A 68 22.79 22.02 4.61
C GLU A 68 23.52 23.37 4.58
N ASP A 69 24.18 23.67 3.46
CA ASP A 69 24.90 24.95 3.26
C ASP A 69 23.98 26.14 2.92
N GLY A 70 22.66 25.88 2.88
CA GLY A 70 21.64 26.87 2.51
C GLY A 70 21.46 27.03 1.00
N SER A 71 22.21 26.32 0.17
CA SER A 71 21.98 26.33 -1.26
C SER A 71 20.64 25.68 -1.60
N MET A 72 20.05 26.09 -2.73
CA MET A 72 18.76 25.60 -3.21
C MET A 72 18.88 25.10 -4.66
N ALA A 73 18.14 24.06 -4.98
CA ALA A 73 18.00 23.56 -6.34
C ALA A 73 16.55 23.14 -6.61
N VAL A 74 16.03 23.54 -7.78
CA VAL A 74 14.67 23.21 -8.22
C VAL A 74 14.74 22.00 -9.14
N PHE A 75 13.85 21.05 -8.92
CA PHE A 75 13.70 19.86 -9.74
C PHE A 75 12.24 19.73 -10.17
N GLU A 76 12.04 19.60 -11.47
CA GLU A 76 10.75 19.29 -12.05
C GLU A 76 10.40 17.81 -11.73
N HIS A 77 9.13 17.55 -11.48
CA HIS A 77 8.64 16.19 -11.31
C HIS A 77 8.13 15.69 -12.66
N GLU A 78 8.72 14.63 -13.16
CA GLU A 78 8.34 14.00 -14.41
C GLU A 78 7.79 12.59 -14.13
N PRO A 79 6.49 12.36 -14.32
CA PRO A 79 5.93 11.01 -14.24
C PRO A 79 6.55 10.11 -15.31
N VAL A 80 6.90 8.88 -14.93
CA VAL A 80 7.45 7.90 -15.86
C VAL A 80 6.38 7.43 -16.85
N VAL A 81 6.70 7.49 -18.13
CA VAL A 81 5.88 6.88 -19.19
C VAL A 81 6.22 5.40 -19.29
N ASP A 82 5.21 4.54 -19.37
CA ASP A 82 5.40 3.08 -19.44
C ASP A 82 6.22 2.53 -18.26
N ALA A 83 5.85 2.90 -17.05
CA ALA A 83 6.56 2.50 -15.83
C ALA A 83 6.76 0.96 -15.76
N PRO A 84 7.93 0.47 -15.32
CA PRO A 84 8.25 -0.97 -15.32
C PRO A 84 7.46 -1.77 -14.30
N PHE A 85 6.91 -1.14 -13.28
CA PHE A 85 6.11 -1.74 -12.22
C PHE A 85 5.00 -0.79 -11.78
N ASP A 86 4.16 -1.26 -10.85
CA ASP A 86 3.00 -0.52 -10.37
C ASP A 86 3.07 -0.30 -8.86
N CYS A 87 2.44 0.77 -8.37
CA CYS A 87 2.27 1.09 -6.97
C CYS A 87 0.78 1.09 -6.62
N PHE A 88 0.35 0.19 -5.75
CA PHE A 88 -1.03 0.11 -5.28
C PHE A 88 -1.13 0.78 -3.90
N TYR A 89 -1.81 1.93 -3.84
CA TYR A 89 -1.85 2.77 -2.65
C TYR A 89 -3.21 2.80 -1.99
N VAL A 90 -3.22 2.64 -0.65
CA VAL A 90 -4.40 2.74 0.22
C VAL A 90 -4.20 3.85 1.24
N TYR A 91 -5.03 4.91 1.14
CA TYR A 91 -4.89 6.13 1.95
C TYR A 91 -5.33 5.94 3.40
N PRO A 92 -4.87 6.81 4.33
CA PRO A 92 -5.23 6.76 5.75
C PRO A 92 -6.65 7.25 6.01
N THR A 93 -7.04 7.30 7.29
CA THR A 93 -8.30 7.88 7.74
C THR A 93 -8.42 9.35 7.34
N ILE A 94 -9.49 9.68 6.63
CA ILE A 94 -9.88 11.07 6.27
C ILE A 94 -11.24 11.46 6.86
N ASP A 95 -11.96 10.51 7.44
CA ASP A 95 -13.24 10.73 8.12
C ASP A 95 -13.01 10.85 9.62
N PHE A 96 -12.97 12.10 10.11
CA PHE A 96 -12.70 12.42 11.52
C PHE A 96 -13.95 12.51 12.38
N ARG A 97 -15.09 11.96 11.96
CA ARG A 97 -16.30 11.88 12.81
C ARG A 97 -16.02 11.04 14.05
N ALA A 98 -16.54 11.50 15.21
CA ALA A 98 -16.39 10.81 16.46
C ALA A 98 -17.30 9.55 16.60
N GLU A 99 -18.36 9.47 15.80
CA GLU A 99 -19.27 8.33 15.76
C GLU A 99 -18.69 7.20 14.90
N PRO A 100 -18.79 5.93 15.33
CA PRO A 100 -18.45 4.78 14.50
C PRO A 100 -19.24 4.76 13.20
N GLY A 101 -18.58 4.40 12.11
CA GLY A 101 -19.21 4.32 10.79
C GLY A 101 -18.19 4.26 9.64
N ASN A 102 -18.71 4.27 8.42
CA ASN A 102 -17.91 4.34 7.20
C ASN A 102 -18.25 5.60 6.40
N MET A 103 -17.29 6.07 5.64
CA MET A 103 -17.50 7.06 4.59
C MET A 103 -18.16 6.36 3.39
N LEU A 104 -19.46 6.54 3.22
CA LEU A 104 -20.23 5.84 2.18
C LEU A 104 -20.29 6.59 0.85
N ASP A 105 -20.18 7.91 0.87
CA ASP A 105 -20.15 8.75 -0.33
C ASP A 105 -18.71 8.95 -0.81
N LEU A 106 -18.37 8.36 -1.94
CA LEU A 106 -17.06 8.43 -2.58
C LEU A 106 -17.06 9.41 -3.78
N SER A 107 -18.13 10.18 -3.98
CA SER A 107 -18.25 11.11 -5.11
C SER A 107 -17.40 12.38 -4.93
N ASP A 108 -17.22 12.85 -3.69
CA ASP A 108 -16.31 13.94 -3.34
C ASP A 108 -14.95 13.37 -2.93
N ASP A 109 -13.96 13.53 -3.79
CA ASP A 109 -12.59 13.04 -3.54
C ASP A 109 -11.68 14.08 -2.86
N THR A 110 -12.18 15.31 -2.65
CA THR A 110 -11.40 16.41 -2.04
C THR A 110 -10.68 16.02 -0.75
N PRO A 111 -11.30 15.32 0.22
CA PRO A 111 -10.61 14.92 1.46
C PRO A 111 -9.49 13.89 1.22
N MET A 112 -9.56 13.13 0.12
CA MET A 112 -8.59 12.08 -0.24
C MET A 112 -7.32 12.66 -0.86
N LEU A 113 -7.38 13.89 -1.42
CA LEU A 113 -6.28 14.47 -2.19
C LEU A 113 -5.06 14.80 -1.31
N ARG A 114 -5.28 15.29 -0.08
CA ARG A 114 -4.15 15.61 0.81
C ARG A 114 -3.26 14.40 1.08
N PRO A 115 -3.74 13.26 1.60
CA PRO A 115 -2.90 12.09 1.78
C PRO A 115 -2.37 11.52 0.46
N LEU A 116 -3.14 11.54 -0.61
CA LEU A 116 -2.69 11.10 -1.93
C LEU A 116 -1.43 11.84 -2.38
N TYR A 117 -1.46 13.17 -2.31
CA TYR A 117 -0.35 14.01 -2.75
C TYR A 117 0.87 13.86 -1.84
N ASN A 118 0.67 13.78 -0.52
CA ASN A 118 1.76 13.69 0.43
C ASN A 118 2.40 12.30 0.55
N GLN A 119 1.74 11.24 0.05
CA GLN A 119 2.19 9.86 0.30
C GLN A 119 2.40 9.05 -0.98
N ALA A 120 1.61 9.29 -2.05
CA ALA A 120 1.62 8.41 -3.21
C ALA A 120 1.94 9.09 -4.54
N ALA A 121 1.43 10.30 -4.79
CA ALA A 121 1.52 10.91 -6.11
C ALA A 121 2.96 11.08 -6.61
N ARG A 122 3.93 11.34 -5.70
CA ARG A 122 5.34 11.47 -6.07
C ARG A 122 5.96 10.18 -6.60
N PHE A 123 5.39 9.02 -6.26
CA PHE A 123 5.87 7.74 -6.80
C PHE A 123 5.59 7.58 -8.29
N THR A 124 4.80 8.45 -8.92
CA THR A 124 4.63 8.46 -10.39
C THR A 124 5.94 8.68 -11.16
N GLN A 125 6.99 9.16 -10.50
CA GLN A 125 8.34 9.20 -11.08
C GLN A 125 9.00 7.81 -11.21
N LEU A 126 8.43 6.76 -10.61
CA LEU A 126 8.97 5.40 -10.59
C LEU A 126 7.99 4.36 -11.14
N CYS A 127 6.70 4.49 -10.83
CA CYS A 127 5.68 3.48 -11.07
C CYS A 127 4.36 4.09 -11.56
N ASN A 128 3.52 3.24 -12.16
CA ASN A 128 2.12 3.60 -12.35
C ASN A 128 1.39 3.52 -11.01
N VAL A 129 0.74 4.58 -10.58
CA VAL A 129 0.03 4.58 -9.30
C VAL A 129 -1.43 4.17 -9.50
N TYR A 130 -1.86 3.19 -8.71
CA TYR A 130 -3.25 2.73 -8.57
C TYR A 130 -3.73 3.07 -7.17
N ALA A 131 -4.68 3.98 -7.05
CA ALA A 131 -5.22 4.45 -5.76
C ALA A 131 -6.74 4.33 -5.77
N PRO A 132 -7.33 3.22 -5.26
CA PRO A 132 -8.77 3.08 -5.18
C PRO A 132 -9.37 3.98 -4.12
N LYS A 133 -10.59 4.48 -4.37
CA LYS A 133 -11.45 5.04 -3.34
C LYS A 133 -12.10 3.89 -2.59
N TYR A 134 -12.15 3.93 -1.26
CA TYR A 134 -12.75 2.88 -0.45
C TYR A 134 -13.55 3.46 0.71
N ARG A 135 -14.54 2.72 1.17
CA ARG A 135 -15.43 3.12 2.27
C ARG A 135 -14.73 2.91 3.62
N GLN A 136 -13.75 3.75 3.86
CA GLN A 136 -12.95 3.72 5.08
C GLN A 136 -13.78 3.93 6.35
N MET A 137 -13.24 3.48 7.48
CA MET A 137 -13.81 3.76 8.80
C MET A 137 -13.61 5.22 9.21
N SER A 138 -14.57 5.77 9.95
CA SER A 138 -14.35 7.01 10.71
C SER A 138 -13.35 6.82 11.84
N ILE A 139 -12.71 7.92 12.28
CA ILE A 139 -11.80 7.88 13.44
C ILE A 139 -12.49 7.35 14.71
N GLY A 140 -13.77 7.66 14.89
CA GLY A 140 -14.55 7.20 16.04
C GLY A 140 -14.74 5.69 16.10
N THR A 141 -14.61 4.99 14.97
CA THR A 141 -14.70 3.53 14.92
C THR A 141 -13.56 2.85 15.68
N TYR A 142 -12.40 3.50 15.79
CA TYR A 142 -11.26 2.96 16.56
C TYR A 142 -11.53 2.85 18.07
N ASN A 143 -12.60 3.48 18.59
CA ASN A 143 -13.02 3.31 19.98
C ASN A 143 -13.80 2.02 20.24
N LEU A 144 -14.10 1.23 19.19
CA LEU A 144 -14.78 -0.05 19.37
C LEU A 144 -13.80 -1.11 19.89
N GLU A 145 -14.28 -1.93 20.82
CA GLU A 145 -13.61 -3.18 21.15
C GLU A 145 -13.58 -4.08 19.90
N ASN A 146 -12.44 -4.69 19.59
CA ASN A 146 -12.27 -5.54 18.41
C ASN A 146 -12.59 -4.82 17.06
N VAL A 147 -12.16 -3.58 16.92
CA VAL A 147 -12.42 -2.73 15.75
C VAL A 147 -12.14 -3.43 14.41
N PHE A 148 -11.10 -4.26 14.33
CA PHE A 148 -10.69 -4.96 13.11
C PHE A 148 -11.57 -6.17 12.74
N ASP A 149 -12.41 -6.63 13.67
CA ASP A 149 -13.46 -7.62 13.41
C ASP A 149 -14.81 -6.96 13.10
N SER A 150 -14.90 -5.63 13.21
CA SER A 150 -16.13 -4.88 13.02
C SER A 150 -16.57 -4.89 11.54
N GLU A 151 -17.90 -4.77 11.34
CA GLU A 151 -18.47 -4.60 9.99
C GLU A 151 -17.90 -3.38 9.26
N TYR A 152 -17.51 -2.34 10.00
CA TYR A 152 -16.93 -1.12 9.44
C TYR A 152 -15.55 -1.35 8.82
N PHE A 153 -14.69 -2.09 9.51
CA PHE A 153 -13.37 -2.46 8.97
C PHE A 153 -13.52 -3.41 7.78
N GLN A 154 -14.37 -4.44 7.92
CA GLN A 154 -14.58 -5.44 6.89
C GLN A 154 -15.16 -4.83 5.61
N LEU A 155 -15.99 -3.78 5.72
CA LEU A 155 -16.50 -3.06 4.55
C LEU A 155 -15.37 -2.34 3.80
N GLY A 156 -14.52 -1.60 4.49
CA GLY A 156 -13.37 -0.93 3.87
C GLY A 156 -12.36 -1.91 3.28
N TYR A 157 -12.11 -3.02 3.98
CA TYR A 157 -11.25 -4.10 3.48
C TYR A 157 -11.82 -4.73 2.21
N SER A 158 -13.11 -5.04 2.17
CA SER A 158 -13.73 -5.66 0.98
C SER A 158 -13.60 -4.77 -0.26
N ASP A 159 -13.75 -3.46 -0.11
CA ASP A 159 -13.55 -2.50 -1.20
C ASP A 159 -12.12 -2.56 -1.76
N VAL A 160 -11.13 -2.55 -0.88
CA VAL A 160 -9.71 -2.61 -1.30
C VAL A 160 -9.37 -3.98 -1.90
N GLU A 161 -9.91 -5.07 -1.36
CA GLU A 161 -9.72 -6.41 -1.94
C GLU A 161 -10.34 -6.51 -3.35
N GLU A 162 -11.53 -5.97 -3.57
CA GLU A 162 -12.17 -5.92 -4.89
C GLU A 162 -11.37 -5.05 -5.86
N ALA A 163 -10.86 -3.90 -5.41
CA ALA A 163 -9.99 -3.04 -6.20
C ALA A 163 -8.67 -3.75 -6.58
N PHE A 164 -8.06 -4.46 -5.64
CA PHE A 164 -6.84 -5.22 -5.90
C PHE A 164 -7.10 -6.39 -6.87
N ASN A 165 -8.23 -7.07 -6.76
CA ASN A 165 -8.63 -8.09 -7.73
C ASN A 165 -8.80 -7.52 -9.14
N GLN A 166 -9.42 -6.34 -9.26
CA GLN A 166 -9.56 -5.66 -10.55
C GLN A 166 -8.19 -5.23 -11.11
N TYR A 167 -7.30 -4.71 -10.24
CA TYR A 167 -5.93 -4.40 -10.61
C TYR A 167 -5.19 -5.62 -11.17
N LEU A 168 -5.26 -6.77 -10.48
CA LEU A 168 -4.59 -8.00 -10.90
C LEU A 168 -5.15 -8.54 -12.24
N LEU A 169 -6.46 -8.40 -12.45
CA LEU A 169 -7.12 -8.80 -13.69
C LEU A 169 -6.65 -7.97 -14.90
N GLU A 170 -6.49 -6.66 -14.71
CA GLU A 170 -6.08 -5.74 -15.76
C GLU A 170 -4.57 -5.75 -16.01
N ASN A 171 -3.79 -6.15 -15.01
CA ASN A 171 -2.32 -6.11 -15.03
C ASN A 171 -1.70 -7.51 -14.77
N PRO A 172 -2.00 -8.52 -15.60
CA PRO A 172 -1.49 -9.86 -15.39
C PRO A 172 0.04 -9.90 -15.49
N GLY A 173 0.68 -10.41 -14.43
CA GLY A 173 2.14 -10.62 -14.42
C GLY A 173 2.98 -9.37 -14.13
N ARG A 174 2.40 -8.19 -13.94
CA ARG A 174 3.16 -7.00 -13.55
C ARG A 174 3.59 -7.07 -12.08
N ASN A 175 4.79 -6.62 -11.79
CA ASN A 175 5.29 -6.47 -10.44
C ASN A 175 4.68 -5.23 -9.78
N PHE A 176 4.57 -5.25 -8.45
CA PHE A 176 3.93 -4.17 -7.72
C PHE A 176 4.55 -3.90 -6.35
N VAL A 177 4.37 -2.66 -5.89
CA VAL A 177 4.60 -2.22 -4.52
C VAL A 177 3.24 -1.95 -3.89
N LEU A 178 2.99 -2.47 -2.68
CA LEU A 178 1.85 -2.07 -1.87
C LEU A 178 2.26 -0.89 -1.00
N MET A 179 1.41 0.12 -0.90
CA MET A 179 1.70 1.34 -0.16
C MET A 179 0.49 1.70 0.72
N GLY A 180 0.69 1.80 2.02
CA GLY A 180 -0.37 2.17 2.95
C GLY A 180 0.12 3.08 4.06
N HIS A 181 -0.81 3.84 4.63
CA HIS A 181 -0.55 4.63 5.83
C HIS A 181 -1.72 4.48 6.81
N SER A 182 -1.40 4.35 8.11
CA SER A 182 -2.42 4.30 9.15
C SER A 182 -3.50 3.25 8.87
N GLN A 183 -4.77 3.64 8.73
CA GLN A 183 -5.87 2.74 8.35
C GLN A 183 -5.58 1.99 7.04
N GLY A 184 -4.97 2.66 6.05
CA GLY A 184 -4.55 2.01 4.80
C GLY A 184 -3.54 0.89 5.04
N SER A 185 -2.60 1.07 5.98
CA SER A 185 -1.68 0.02 6.43
C SER A 185 -2.42 -1.15 7.08
N HIS A 186 -3.42 -0.88 7.93
CA HIS A 186 -4.23 -1.94 8.55
C HIS A 186 -4.98 -2.78 7.51
N VAL A 187 -5.56 -2.12 6.50
CA VAL A 187 -6.26 -2.80 5.39
C VAL A 187 -5.29 -3.62 4.55
N LEU A 188 -4.10 -3.08 4.26
CA LEU A 188 -3.07 -3.82 3.51
C LEU A 188 -2.48 -4.99 4.30
N LEU A 189 -2.33 -4.90 5.62
CA LEU A 189 -1.95 -6.05 6.45
C LEU A 189 -2.96 -7.19 6.33
N GLN A 190 -4.26 -6.88 6.30
CA GLN A 190 -5.31 -7.87 6.05
C GLN A 190 -5.22 -8.44 4.63
N LEU A 191 -4.99 -7.61 3.63
CA LEU A 191 -4.82 -8.02 2.24
C LEU A 191 -3.60 -8.95 2.07
N LEU A 192 -2.45 -8.57 2.64
CA LEU A 192 -1.24 -9.39 2.67
C LEU A 192 -1.54 -10.76 3.26
N LYS A 193 -2.22 -10.81 4.42
CA LYS A 193 -2.51 -12.06 5.14
C LYS A 193 -3.44 -13.00 4.39
N ILE A 194 -4.47 -12.45 3.75
CA ILE A 194 -5.50 -13.26 3.09
C ILE A 194 -5.10 -13.63 1.66
N ARG A 195 -4.45 -12.72 0.93
CA ARG A 195 -4.25 -12.86 -0.51
C ARG A 195 -2.82 -13.21 -0.91
N ILE A 196 -1.81 -12.80 -0.14
CA ILE A 196 -0.41 -12.85 -0.58
C ILE A 196 0.41 -13.82 0.26
N GLU A 197 0.21 -13.88 1.57
CA GLU A 197 1.02 -14.69 2.51
C GLU A 197 1.25 -16.13 2.05
N ASN A 198 0.22 -16.79 1.51
CA ASN A 198 0.27 -18.18 1.07
C ASN A 198 0.24 -18.34 -0.46
N ASP A 199 0.30 -17.25 -1.22
CA ASP A 199 0.36 -17.26 -2.68
C ASP A 199 1.78 -16.89 -3.14
N GLU A 200 2.59 -17.90 -3.47
CA GLU A 200 3.96 -17.72 -3.92
C GLU A 200 4.05 -16.86 -5.18
N VAL A 201 3.10 -17.00 -6.11
CA VAL A 201 3.09 -16.23 -7.36
C VAL A 201 2.86 -14.74 -7.10
N LEU A 202 1.97 -14.40 -6.17
CA LEU A 202 1.73 -13.00 -5.79
C LEU A 202 2.88 -12.45 -4.95
N ARG A 203 3.49 -13.26 -4.06
CA ARG A 203 4.69 -12.83 -3.32
C ARG A 203 5.85 -12.51 -4.26
N ASP A 204 6.11 -13.36 -5.24
CA ASP A 204 7.20 -13.16 -6.21
C ASP A 204 7.00 -11.90 -7.08
N ARG A 205 5.76 -11.47 -7.26
CA ARG A 205 5.43 -10.23 -7.97
C ARG A 205 5.48 -8.99 -7.07
N MET A 206 5.43 -9.16 -5.75
CA MET A 206 5.49 -8.06 -4.81
C MET A 206 6.94 -7.60 -4.64
N ILE A 207 7.27 -6.40 -5.11
CA ILE A 207 8.57 -5.78 -4.87
C ILE A 207 8.73 -5.55 -3.39
N SER A 208 7.82 -4.80 -2.78
CA SER A 208 7.75 -4.61 -1.33
C SER A 208 6.37 -4.11 -0.91
N ALA A 209 6.14 -4.11 0.41
CA ALA A 209 4.98 -3.48 1.02
C ALA A 209 5.46 -2.37 1.99
N LEU A 210 5.13 -1.12 1.66
CA LEU A 210 5.35 0.04 2.54
C LEU A 210 4.16 0.13 3.49
N ILE A 211 4.29 -0.43 4.68
CA ILE A 211 3.27 -0.48 5.73
C ILE A 211 3.64 0.57 6.78
N ILE A 212 3.30 1.80 6.48
CA ILE A 212 3.75 2.95 7.27
C ILE A 212 2.68 3.34 8.29
N GLY A 213 3.10 3.57 9.53
CA GLY A 213 2.21 3.90 10.62
C GLY A 213 1.22 2.79 10.96
N PRO A 214 1.63 1.49 11.08
CA PRO A 214 0.69 0.39 11.35
C PRO A 214 0.17 0.40 12.79
N LEU A 215 0.66 1.29 13.65
CA LEU A 215 0.19 1.49 15.03
C LEU A 215 0.08 0.18 15.82
N GLY A 216 1.11 -0.66 15.72
CA GLY A 216 1.20 -1.92 16.46
C GLY A 216 0.38 -3.09 15.91
N ARG A 217 -0.12 -3.00 14.68
CA ARG A 217 -0.86 -4.10 14.03
C ARG A 217 0.03 -5.11 13.31
N LEU A 218 1.29 -4.79 13.13
CA LEU A 218 2.31 -5.70 12.62
C LEU A 218 3.14 -6.22 13.81
N GLU A 219 3.22 -7.51 13.96
CA GLU A 219 3.99 -8.19 15.00
C GLU A 219 5.08 -9.03 14.36
N VAL A 220 6.30 -8.87 14.84
CA VAL A 220 7.46 -9.73 14.50
C VAL A 220 8.23 -9.99 15.79
N PRO A 221 8.62 -11.23 16.08
CA PRO A 221 9.38 -11.53 17.30
C PRO A 221 10.70 -10.76 17.36
N PRO A 222 11.13 -10.26 18.52
CA PRO A 222 12.34 -9.49 18.66
C PRO A 222 13.59 -10.20 18.10
N GLY A 223 14.28 -9.52 17.18
CA GLY A 223 15.49 -10.06 16.53
C GLY A 223 15.23 -10.96 15.32
N GLU A 224 13.98 -11.24 15.00
CA GLU A 224 13.58 -11.98 13.81
C GLU A 224 13.14 -11.03 12.69
N LEU A 225 13.08 -11.54 11.46
CA LEU A 225 12.55 -10.79 10.32
C LEU A 225 11.13 -11.25 9.93
N SER A 226 10.70 -12.42 10.36
CA SER A 226 9.38 -12.99 10.12
C SER A 226 8.87 -13.73 11.34
N GLY A 227 7.67 -14.29 11.28
CA GLY A 227 6.94 -14.84 12.41
C GLY A 227 5.94 -13.81 12.97
N GLY A 228 5.08 -14.23 13.87
CA GLY A 228 4.00 -13.36 14.36
C GLY A 228 2.90 -13.12 13.33
N THR A 229 2.83 -11.92 12.74
CA THR A 229 1.78 -11.63 11.74
C THR A 229 1.96 -12.44 10.46
N PHE A 230 3.19 -12.59 9.96
CA PHE A 230 3.53 -13.29 8.72
C PHE A 230 4.67 -14.29 8.92
N GLU A 231 4.57 -15.44 8.29
CA GLU A 231 5.62 -16.46 8.26
C GLU A 231 6.46 -16.36 6.99
N ASN A 232 5.83 -16.03 5.85
CA ASN A 232 6.44 -16.05 4.52
C ASN A 232 6.81 -14.66 3.99
N ILE A 233 6.32 -13.58 4.61
CA ILE A 233 6.63 -12.21 4.21
C ILE A 233 7.48 -11.57 5.32
N PRO A 234 8.82 -11.47 5.13
CA PRO A 234 9.72 -10.91 6.13
C PRO A 234 9.70 -9.37 6.13
N LEU A 235 10.28 -8.77 7.17
CA LEU A 235 10.73 -7.39 7.12
C LEU A 235 11.92 -7.27 6.14
N CYS A 236 12.00 -6.14 5.43
CA CYS A 236 13.18 -5.85 4.61
C CYS A 236 14.39 -5.58 5.51
N SER A 237 15.53 -6.19 5.19
CA SER A 237 16.78 -6.07 5.94
C SER A 237 17.94 -5.49 5.12
N HIS A 238 17.84 -5.56 3.78
CA HIS A 238 18.82 -5.03 2.85
C HIS A 238 18.15 -4.19 1.76
N ALA A 239 18.94 -3.33 1.15
CA ALA A 239 18.48 -2.43 0.09
C ALA A 239 17.87 -3.15 -1.12
N THR A 240 18.29 -4.37 -1.38
CA THR A 240 17.91 -5.17 -2.56
C THR A 240 16.89 -6.27 -2.27
N ASP A 241 16.41 -6.36 -1.01
CA ASP A 241 15.40 -7.35 -0.65
C ASP A 241 14.09 -7.05 -1.39
N THR A 242 13.43 -8.11 -1.86
CA THR A 242 12.10 -8.06 -2.45
C THR A 242 11.13 -8.97 -1.71
N ALA A 243 9.84 -8.90 -1.99
CA ALA A 243 8.80 -9.66 -1.29
C ALA A 243 8.83 -9.45 0.24
N CYS A 244 9.16 -8.24 0.69
CA CYS A 244 9.35 -7.90 2.10
C CYS A 244 8.57 -6.64 2.50
N ILE A 245 8.52 -6.37 3.80
CA ILE A 245 7.79 -5.24 4.40
C ILE A 245 8.78 -4.19 4.89
N VAL A 246 8.57 -2.92 4.51
CA VAL A 246 9.13 -1.74 5.17
C VAL A 246 8.05 -1.19 6.08
N ALA A 247 8.29 -1.21 7.40
CA ALA A 247 7.32 -0.73 8.38
C ALA A 247 8.00 0.08 9.48
N TYR A 248 7.37 1.16 9.88
CA TYR A 248 7.74 1.98 11.04
C TYR A 248 6.57 2.87 11.47
N ASP A 249 6.58 3.24 12.74
CA ASP A 249 5.78 4.31 13.33
C ASP A 249 6.74 5.38 13.83
N THR A 250 6.55 6.66 13.49
CA THR A 250 7.49 7.72 13.87
C THR A 250 7.10 8.44 15.16
N ILE A 251 8.14 8.82 15.90
CA ILE A 251 8.02 9.59 17.14
C ILE A 251 9.16 10.63 17.19
N ALA A 252 8.97 11.72 17.93
CA ALA A 252 10.09 12.58 18.25
C ALA A 252 11.10 11.83 19.14
N ALA A 253 12.39 11.88 18.78
CA ALA A 253 13.41 11.12 19.47
C ALA A 253 13.46 11.44 20.96
N GLY A 254 13.54 10.41 21.79
CA GLY A 254 13.56 10.53 23.24
C GLY A 254 12.18 10.71 23.90
N GLU A 255 11.11 10.75 23.14
CA GLU A 255 9.74 10.67 23.67
C GLU A 255 9.33 9.21 23.80
N GLU A 256 8.48 8.92 24.79
CA GLU A 256 7.86 7.60 24.92
C GLU A 256 6.52 7.60 24.19
N GLY A 257 6.37 6.73 23.19
CA GLY A 257 5.11 6.59 22.46
C GLY A 257 4.01 6.02 23.35
N GLU A 258 2.84 6.67 23.38
CA GLU A 258 1.66 6.05 23.94
C GLU A 258 1.28 4.83 23.12
N ARG A 259 1.31 3.66 23.74
CA ARG A 259 0.89 2.42 23.10
C ARG A 259 -0.39 1.92 23.75
N PRO A 260 -1.37 1.50 22.97
CA PRO A 260 -2.27 0.48 23.46
C PRO A 260 -1.42 -0.74 23.84
N GLU A 261 -1.74 -1.38 24.95
CA GLU A 261 -1.07 -2.50 25.64
C GLU A 261 -0.46 -3.59 24.72
N LEU A 262 0.50 -3.22 23.87
CA LEU A 262 1.21 -4.16 23.02
C LEU A 262 2.34 -4.78 23.83
N LEU A 263 2.36 -6.10 23.83
CA LEU A 263 3.26 -6.88 24.62
C LEU A 263 4.70 -6.90 24.09
N GLN A 264 4.94 -6.36 22.90
CA GLN A 264 6.22 -6.45 22.20
C GLN A 264 6.64 -5.11 21.60
N PRO A 265 7.94 -4.85 21.39
CA PRO A 265 8.39 -3.74 20.59
C PRO A 265 7.78 -3.77 19.19
N LEU A 266 7.48 -2.59 18.63
CA LEU A 266 7.02 -2.49 17.25
C LEU A 266 8.13 -2.91 16.29
N PRO A 267 7.81 -3.58 15.18
CA PRO A 267 8.79 -3.75 14.12
C PRO A 267 9.17 -2.39 13.51
N CYS A 268 10.46 -2.12 13.45
CA CYS A 268 10.98 -0.89 12.87
C CYS A 268 12.00 -1.21 11.79
N VAL A 269 11.68 -0.86 10.55
CA VAL A 269 12.61 -0.88 9.43
C VAL A 269 13.00 0.57 9.14
N ASN A 270 14.21 0.96 9.53
CA ASN A 270 14.68 2.33 9.33
C ASN A 270 14.94 2.58 7.84
N PRO A 271 14.17 3.48 7.16
CA PRO A 271 14.32 3.70 5.73
C PRO A 271 15.65 4.37 5.36
N THR A 272 16.32 5.04 6.28
CA THR A 272 17.62 5.67 6.01
C THR A 272 18.76 4.67 5.87
N LEU A 273 18.57 3.42 6.34
CA LEU A 273 19.56 2.34 6.29
C LEU A 273 19.34 1.40 5.10
N LEU A 274 18.21 1.51 4.40
CA LEU A 274 17.89 0.76 3.20
C LEU A 274 18.00 1.66 1.96
N GLY A 275 18.01 1.06 0.77
CA GLY A 275 17.90 1.81 -0.48
C GLY A 275 19.20 2.42 -1.00
N GLY A 276 20.32 1.73 -0.88
CA GLY A 276 21.61 2.12 -1.45
C GLY A 276 22.62 2.56 -0.40
N GLU A 277 23.24 3.73 -0.56
CA GLU A 277 24.20 4.23 0.42
C GLU A 277 23.50 4.54 1.75
N PRO A 278 23.85 3.87 2.85
CA PRO A 278 23.24 4.11 4.14
C PRO A 278 23.41 5.57 4.60
N SER A 279 22.32 6.15 5.07
CA SER A 279 22.31 7.48 5.67
C SER A 279 21.71 7.38 7.06
N ILE A 280 22.30 8.08 8.02
CA ILE A 280 21.72 8.24 9.36
C ILE A 280 20.68 9.35 9.41
N ALA A 281 20.55 10.10 8.33
CA ALA A 281 19.68 11.26 8.23
C ALA A 281 18.63 11.07 7.13
N ALA A 282 17.39 11.36 7.46
CA ALA A 282 16.26 11.19 6.57
C ALA A 282 16.17 12.28 5.50
N ASN A 283 15.76 11.89 4.29
CA ASN A 283 15.47 12.79 3.18
C ASN A 283 13.99 13.15 3.20
N THR A 284 13.66 14.25 3.86
CA THR A 284 12.28 14.69 4.07
C THR A 284 11.75 15.48 2.90
N ILE A 285 10.47 15.29 2.60
CA ILE A 285 9.75 16.05 1.58
C ILE A 285 8.40 16.49 2.14
N PHE A 286 8.12 17.77 2.09
CA PHE A 286 6.88 18.37 2.57
C PHE A 286 6.16 19.15 1.48
N ASN A 287 4.83 19.11 1.54
CA ASN A 287 3.97 20.02 0.78
C ASN A 287 3.72 21.30 1.62
N ARG A 288 3.55 22.43 0.95
CA ARG A 288 3.21 23.72 1.59
C ARG A 288 1.91 23.65 2.39
N ASP A 289 0.94 22.85 1.95
CA ASP A 289 -0.35 22.66 2.61
C ASP A 289 -0.26 21.94 3.97
N GLU A 290 0.91 21.37 4.30
CA GLU A 290 1.18 20.81 5.65
C GLU A 290 1.36 21.91 6.72
N GLY A 291 1.33 23.18 6.35
CA GLY A 291 1.46 24.30 7.28
C GLY A 291 2.89 24.51 7.78
N ILE A 292 3.86 23.86 7.17
CA ILE A 292 5.29 24.03 7.48
C ILE A 292 5.78 25.30 6.79
N PRO A 293 6.44 26.23 7.52
CA PRO A 293 6.98 27.43 6.91
C PRO A 293 8.13 27.11 5.95
N PHE A 294 8.00 27.59 4.71
CA PHE A 294 9.06 27.47 3.72
C PHE A 294 10.02 28.66 3.83
N PRO A 295 11.33 28.46 3.62
CA PRO A 295 12.30 29.54 3.60
C PRO A 295 11.99 30.60 2.53
N GLU A 296 12.51 31.83 2.75
CA GLU A 296 12.42 32.87 1.73
C GLU A 296 13.10 32.42 0.43
N GLY A 297 12.48 32.72 -0.70
CA GLY A 297 12.95 32.32 -2.04
C GLY A 297 12.47 30.97 -2.55
N VAL A 298 11.78 30.16 -1.74
CA VAL A 298 11.12 28.92 -2.21
C VAL A 298 9.75 29.26 -2.76
N GLU A 299 9.58 29.14 -4.08
CA GLU A 299 8.33 29.43 -4.79
C GLU A 299 7.50 28.19 -5.09
N THR A 300 8.13 26.99 -5.06
CA THR A 300 7.46 25.70 -5.32
C THR A 300 6.51 25.32 -4.19
N ASN A 301 5.53 24.47 -4.52
CA ASN A 301 4.61 23.91 -3.51
C ASN A 301 5.23 22.77 -2.70
N TRP A 302 6.40 22.29 -3.12
CA TRP A 302 7.12 21.20 -2.46
C TRP A 302 8.51 21.65 -2.05
N ILE A 303 8.93 21.18 -0.89
CA ILE A 303 10.28 21.42 -0.37
C ILE A 303 10.89 20.09 0.09
N GLY A 304 12.15 19.87 -0.27
CA GLY A 304 12.93 18.73 0.18
C GLY A 304 14.10 19.19 1.05
N TYR A 305 14.34 18.46 2.10
CA TYR A 305 15.47 18.69 3.01
C TYR A 305 16.30 17.41 3.13
N PRO A 306 17.28 17.18 2.24
CA PRO A 306 18.19 16.05 2.38
C PRO A 306 18.94 16.11 3.69
N GLY A 307 18.85 15.05 4.50
CA GLY A 307 19.54 14.94 5.77
C GLY A 307 19.04 15.89 6.88
N LEU A 308 17.75 16.27 6.88
CA LEU A 308 17.20 17.17 7.90
C LEU A 308 17.07 16.49 9.27
N TYR A 309 16.61 15.23 9.31
CA TYR A 309 16.40 14.48 10.54
C TYR A 309 17.38 13.32 10.65
N SER A 310 17.92 13.10 11.84
CA SER A 310 18.46 11.81 12.21
C SER A 310 17.30 10.85 12.49
N ALA A 311 17.42 9.60 12.06
CA ALA A 311 16.41 8.60 12.28
C ALA A 311 17.03 7.30 12.80
N ALA A 312 16.49 6.77 13.91
CA ALA A 312 16.94 5.52 14.50
C ALA A 312 15.74 4.72 15.05
N CYS A 313 15.79 3.41 14.89
CA CYS A 313 14.84 2.54 15.60
C CYS A 313 15.16 2.54 17.09
N GLU A 314 14.22 2.93 17.94
CA GLU A 314 14.35 2.98 19.38
C GLU A 314 14.04 1.61 20.02
N VAL A 315 14.37 1.46 21.31
CA VAL A 315 14.20 0.18 22.04
C VAL A 315 12.76 -0.32 22.02
N ASP A 316 11.82 0.61 22.00
CA ASP A 316 10.40 0.30 21.95
C ASP A 316 9.88 0.03 20.54
N GLY A 317 10.73 0.16 19.51
CA GLY A 317 10.40 -0.13 18.12
C GLY A 317 9.76 1.04 17.35
N PHE A 318 9.71 2.24 17.93
CA PHE A 318 9.42 3.43 17.12
C PHE A 318 10.64 3.87 16.32
N LEU A 319 10.40 4.52 15.19
CA LEU A 319 11.42 5.26 14.46
C LEU A 319 11.55 6.66 15.10
N GLY A 320 12.50 6.83 16.00
CA GLY A 320 12.80 8.13 16.61
C GLY A 320 13.40 9.07 15.58
N ALA A 321 12.82 10.27 15.44
CA ALA A 321 13.29 11.31 14.56
C ALA A 321 13.65 12.57 15.36
N ASP A 322 14.87 13.08 15.16
CA ASP A 322 15.34 14.35 15.72
C ASP A 322 15.99 15.20 14.63
N THR A 323 16.01 16.50 14.81
CA THR A 323 16.70 17.39 13.87
C THR A 323 18.19 17.05 13.83
N ALA A 324 18.73 16.78 12.67
CA ALA A 324 20.15 16.49 12.51
C ALA A 324 21.01 17.69 12.99
N PRO A 325 22.16 17.45 13.64
CA PRO A 325 23.03 18.51 14.13
C PRO A 325 23.38 19.51 13.03
N GLY A 326 23.28 20.82 13.34
CA GLY A 326 23.56 21.89 12.38
C GLY A 326 22.41 22.25 11.41
N ARG A 327 21.31 21.51 11.44
CA ARG A 327 20.13 21.78 10.59
C ARG A 327 19.11 22.68 11.29
N PHE A 328 18.12 23.18 10.52
CA PHE A 328 17.11 24.09 11.03
C PHE A 328 16.27 23.44 12.14
N THR A 329 16.29 24.06 13.33
CA THR A 329 15.47 23.64 14.48
C THR A 329 13.99 24.05 14.36
N LEU A 330 13.59 24.67 13.24
CA LEU A 330 12.29 25.33 13.12
C LEU A 330 11.10 24.37 12.91
N LEU A 331 11.34 23.13 12.48
CA LEU A 331 10.26 22.22 12.11
C LEU A 331 9.86 21.26 13.23
N THR A 332 10.79 20.87 14.09
CA THR A 332 10.55 19.84 15.12
C THR A 332 9.47 20.22 16.14
N PRO A 333 9.43 21.45 16.71
CA PRO A 333 8.39 21.82 17.66
C PRO A 333 7.00 21.92 17.05
N GLN A 334 6.89 22.24 15.75
CA GLN A 334 5.61 22.38 15.06
C GLN A 334 5.03 21.04 14.65
N LEU A 335 5.88 20.09 14.25
CA LEU A 335 5.48 18.73 13.93
C LEU A 335 5.13 17.93 15.19
N ALA A 336 5.90 18.07 16.26
CA ALA A 336 5.65 17.39 17.52
C ALA A 336 4.39 17.87 18.27
N GLN A 337 3.87 19.06 17.95
CA GLN A 337 2.65 19.59 18.56
C GLN A 337 1.36 19.01 17.97
N VAL A 338 1.43 18.28 16.86
CA VAL A 338 0.25 17.86 16.11
C VAL A 338 -0.40 16.60 16.70
N PHE A 339 0.33 15.78 17.48
CA PHE A 339 -0.21 14.55 18.08
C PHE A 339 0.20 14.32 19.52
N PHE A 340 -0.63 13.53 20.25
CA PHE A 340 -0.43 13.12 21.63
C PHE A 340 0.89 12.35 21.79
N GLY A 341 1.65 12.67 22.86
CA GLY A 341 2.81 11.88 23.25
C GLY A 341 4.01 11.90 22.30
N GLY A 342 4.22 13.01 21.56
CA GLY A 342 5.38 13.14 20.66
C GLY A 342 5.26 12.38 19.34
N SER A 343 4.12 11.77 19.06
CA SER A 343 3.87 11.04 17.80
C SER A 343 3.97 11.97 16.58
N LEU A 344 4.66 11.50 15.55
CA LEU A 344 4.82 12.18 14.26
C LEU A 344 3.99 11.48 13.17
N HIS A 345 3.01 10.69 13.56
CA HIS A 345 2.21 9.82 12.69
C HIS A 345 1.64 10.48 11.43
N GLN A 346 1.21 11.74 11.50
CA GLN A 346 0.69 12.41 10.29
C GLN A 346 1.73 12.63 9.20
N VAL A 347 3.00 12.68 9.57
CA VAL A 347 4.10 12.97 8.67
C VAL A 347 5.06 11.78 8.48
N ASP A 348 4.65 10.60 8.89
CA ASP A 348 5.43 9.37 8.75
C ASP A 348 6.05 9.23 7.34
N TYR A 349 5.24 9.41 6.30
CA TYR A 349 5.72 9.39 4.91
C TYR A 349 6.64 10.56 4.57
N ASN A 350 6.29 11.76 5.03
CA ASN A 350 7.03 12.97 4.68
C ASN A 350 8.45 12.94 5.22
N LEU A 351 8.64 12.41 6.45
CA LEU A 351 9.96 12.33 7.09
C LEU A 351 10.95 11.48 6.29
N GLY A 352 10.49 10.38 5.70
CA GLY A 352 11.32 9.46 4.94
C GLY A 352 10.99 9.38 3.44
N MET A 353 10.25 10.33 2.87
CA MET A 353 9.76 10.22 1.49
C MET A 353 10.86 9.98 0.47
N GLY A 354 11.95 10.73 0.53
CA GLY A 354 13.08 10.55 -0.39
C GLY A 354 13.78 9.21 -0.19
N ASP A 355 13.81 8.68 1.03
CA ASP A 355 14.37 7.36 1.32
C ASP A 355 13.46 6.24 0.83
N LEU A 356 12.13 6.38 1.01
CA LEU A 356 11.14 5.42 0.49
C LEU A 356 11.20 5.33 -1.04
N LEU A 357 11.30 6.47 -1.73
CA LEU A 357 11.49 6.50 -3.19
C LEU A 357 12.75 5.74 -3.60
N ARG A 358 13.88 6.00 -2.94
CA ARG A 358 15.15 5.33 -3.21
C ARG A 358 15.10 3.83 -2.92
N ILE A 359 14.42 3.41 -1.84
CA ILE A 359 14.22 1.98 -1.52
C ILE A 359 13.46 1.29 -2.66
N VAL A 360 12.32 1.85 -3.05
CA VAL A 360 11.48 1.27 -4.11
C VAL A 360 12.24 1.20 -5.45
N GLU A 361 12.98 2.24 -5.81
CA GLU A 361 13.81 2.27 -7.01
C GLU A 361 14.89 1.18 -6.98
N THR A 362 15.60 1.05 -5.84
CA THR A 362 16.66 0.06 -5.66
C THR A 362 16.11 -1.37 -5.72
N GLN A 363 15.01 -1.64 -5.04
CA GLN A 363 14.37 -2.95 -5.01
C GLN A 363 13.82 -3.34 -6.39
N ALA A 364 13.16 -2.40 -7.09
CA ALA A 364 12.65 -2.64 -8.43
C ALA A 364 13.77 -2.87 -9.46
N GLY A 365 14.91 -2.23 -9.30
CA GLY A 365 16.08 -2.43 -10.15
C GLY A 365 16.79 -3.78 -9.96
N ASN A 366 16.40 -4.55 -8.95
CA ASN A 366 16.98 -5.86 -8.62
C ASN A 366 16.09 -7.07 -9.04
N LEU A 367 15.00 -6.81 -9.78
CA LEU A 367 14.06 -7.84 -10.27
C LEU A 367 14.57 -8.56 -11.53
#